data_3f2174e0c0b590297a247ba126d858d9
#
_entry.id   3f2174e0c0b590297a247ba126d858d9
#
_cell.length_a   1.000
_cell.length_b   1.000
_cell.length_c   1.000
_cell.angle_alpha   90.00
_cell.angle_beta   90.00
_cell.angle_gamma   90.00
#
_symmetry.space_group_name_H-M   'P 1'
#
loop_
_entity.id
_entity.type
_entity.pdbx_description
1 polymer ?
#
loop_
_entity_poly.entity_id
_entity_poly.type
_entity_poly.pdbx_seq_one_letter_code
_entity_poly.pdbx_strand_id
1 'polypeptide(L)'
;MPDASYDTIVIGSGPGGYVAAIRAAQLGMKTAVIEREFVGGRCLNVACIPAKAVLRVADVLTEVREAGDFGIKVGEPEIDYPAIMARREKVIKTLTGGVAGLFKKNGIELIEGDGGLAAPGTVTVNGNQIEAKTIIIATGSVKRPIPGTQFGGRVIGTEEAWALPELPKTLAVVGAGASGSEIASAYARLGTDVLLYEALDRVLPSEDVDISKVVERGLKRQGIQVHTSTFVENIETSESMCRFTHAGEPREVEWLVIATGRAPDVAALNLDAAGVKLADNGLVEVDGAMRTSATGVYAIGDLVHGPALAHKASDEGVIAVEDAAGLETHPIEYVDVPRATFCTPNVGSFGLTEIQANEQGYDVVVGKLQYGAVGAGTVYGDRTGLVKIVGEKQYGELLGGHIVGTKATELIQELVNVRALEGGYPEVARIIHGHPTLSEAVMEAGRAADGWLIHG
;
A
#
# COMPACT_ATOMS: atom_id res chain seq x y z
N MET A 1 -41.84 -3.68 3.84
CA MET A 1 -40.71 -4.29 4.54
C MET A 1 -40.68 -3.66 5.92
N PRO A 2 -40.32 -4.36 7.01
CA PRO A 2 -40.24 -3.73 8.31
C PRO A 2 -39.17 -2.64 8.26
N ASP A 3 -39.37 -1.57 9.04
CA ASP A 3 -38.44 -0.45 9.22
C ASP A 3 -37.05 -0.98 9.61
N ALA A 4 -36.19 -1.18 8.61
CA ALA A 4 -34.82 -1.60 8.85
C ALA A 4 -33.98 -0.36 9.18
N SER A 5 -34.12 0.15 10.40
CA SER A 5 -33.22 1.17 10.89
C SER A 5 -31.96 0.51 11.49
N TYR A 6 -30.80 1.07 11.16
CA TYR A 6 -29.51 0.68 11.71
C TYR A 6 -28.94 1.82 12.55
N ASP A 7 -28.09 1.48 13.51
CA ASP A 7 -27.28 2.49 14.18
C ASP A 7 -26.15 2.95 13.25
N THR A 8 -25.53 1.98 12.50
CA THR A 8 -24.46 2.28 11.55
C THR A 8 -24.63 1.52 10.24
N ILE A 9 -24.50 2.21 9.12
CA ILE A 9 -24.34 1.61 7.78
C ILE A 9 -22.96 1.99 7.24
N VAL A 10 -22.21 0.98 6.77
CA VAL A 10 -20.92 1.17 6.09
C VAL A 10 -21.11 0.86 4.60
N ILE A 11 -20.73 1.78 3.73
CA ILE A 11 -20.77 1.62 2.27
C ILE A 11 -19.37 1.23 1.78
N GLY A 12 -19.21 -0.03 1.39
CA GLY A 12 -17.93 -0.64 1.02
C GLY A 12 -17.34 -1.50 2.13
N SER A 13 -16.88 -2.70 1.79
CA SER A 13 -16.32 -3.69 2.72
C SER A 13 -14.80 -3.85 2.61
N GLY A 14 -14.10 -2.84 2.06
CA GLY A 14 -12.63 -2.79 2.04
C GLY A 14 -12.04 -2.74 3.46
N PRO A 15 -10.69 -2.68 3.60
CA PRO A 15 -10.03 -2.70 4.93
C PRO A 15 -10.59 -1.69 5.92
N GLY A 16 -10.84 -0.47 5.52
CA GLY A 16 -11.49 0.52 6.38
C GLY A 16 -12.92 0.13 6.74
N GLY A 17 -13.70 -0.28 5.73
CA GLY A 17 -15.13 -0.58 5.91
C GLY A 17 -15.41 -1.79 6.78
N TYR A 18 -14.72 -2.94 6.56
CA TYR A 18 -14.97 -4.11 7.40
C TYR A 18 -14.46 -3.92 8.83
N VAL A 19 -13.36 -3.18 9.03
CA VAL A 19 -12.86 -2.85 10.37
C VAL A 19 -13.83 -1.93 11.11
N ALA A 20 -14.31 -0.87 10.44
CA ALA A 20 -15.32 0.03 10.98
C ALA A 20 -16.60 -0.73 11.37
N ALA A 21 -17.11 -1.60 10.50
CA ALA A 21 -18.32 -2.38 10.77
C ALA A 21 -18.16 -3.31 11.98
N ILE A 22 -17.01 -4.00 12.08
CA ILE A 22 -16.72 -4.87 13.22
C ILE A 22 -16.64 -4.06 14.52
N ARG A 23 -15.94 -2.90 14.48
CA ARG A 23 -15.82 -2.03 15.64
C ARG A 23 -17.17 -1.48 16.08
N ALA A 24 -18.02 -1.05 15.16
CA ALA A 24 -19.39 -0.60 15.43
C ALA A 24 -20.21 -1.69 16.15
N ALA A 25 -20.18 -2.92 15.63
CA ALA A 25 -20.86 -4.04 16.25
C ALA A 25 -20.32 -4.37 17.65
N GLN A 26 -19.00 -4.28 17.87
CA GLN A 26 -18.39 -4.45 19.19
C GLN A 26 -18.81 -3.38 20.21
N LEU A 27 -19.15 -2.18 19.74
CA LEU A 27 -19.71 -1.10 20.56
C LEU A 27 -21.23 -1.22 20.76
N GLY A 28 -21.83 -2.32 20.30
CA GLY A 28 -23.25 -2.62 20.48
C GLY A 28 -24.17 -1.95 19.44
N MET A 29 -23.62 -1.36 18.39
CA MET A 29 -24.40 -0.74 17.32
C MET A 29 -24.97 -1.81 16.38
N LYS A 30 -26.27 -1.71 16.03
CA LYS A 30 -26.88 -2.50 14.96
C LYS A 30 -26.29 -2.06 13.64
N THR A 31 -25.48 -2.93 13.01
CA THR A 31 -24.61 -2.58 11.87
C THR A 31 -24.96 -3.36 10.61
N ALA A 32 -24.97 -2.67 9.47
CA ALA A 32 -24.98 -3.27 8.14
C ALA A 32 -23.80 -2.78 7.30
N VAL A 33 -23.35 -3.63 6.37
CA VAL A 33 -22.36 -3.31 5.35
C VAL A 33 -23.02 -3.48 3.98
N ILE A 34 -22.90 -2.46 3.13
CA ILE A 34 -23.34 -2.52 1.73
C ILE A 34 -22.10 -2.75 0.88
N GLU A 35 -22.09 -3.85 0.10
CA GLU A 35 -20.97 -4.20 -0.79
C GLU A 35 -21.50 -4.56 -2.17
N ARG A 36 -20.91 -3.96 -3.20
CA ARG A 36 -21.37 -4.15 -4.58
C ARG A 36 -20.71 -5.32 -5.30
N GLU A 37 -19.48 -5.68 -4.90
CA GLU A 37 -18.66 -6.59 -5.71
C GLU A 37 -17.93 -7.65 -4.88
N PHE A 38 -17.08 -7.22 -3.94
CA PHE A 38 -16.14 -8.12 -3.26
C PHE A 38 -16.10 -7.89 -1.75
N VAL A 39 -16.53 -8.85 -0.97
CA VAL A 39 -16.29 -8.83 0.48
C VAL A 39 -14.78 -8.74 0.77
N GLY A 40 -14.39 -7.76 1.59
CA GLY A 40 -12.99 -7.42 1.86
C GLY A 40 -12.39 -6.42 0.88
N GLY A 41 -13.19 -5.95 -0.09
CA GLY A 41 -12.84 -4.92 -1.06
C GLY A 41 -11.66 -5.27 -1.95
N ARG A 42 -11.15 -4.27 -2.67
CA ARG A 42 -10.03 -4.43 -3.61
C ARG A 42 -8.78 -5.03 -2.98
N CYS A 43 -8.42 -4.62 -1.77
CA CYS A 43 -7.19 -5.05 -1.10
C CYS A 43 -7.09 -6.57 -1.02
N LEU A 44 -8.16 -7.25 -0.59
CA LEU A 44 -8.16 -8.71 -0.45
C LEU A 44 -8.34 -9.44 -1.78
N ASN A 45 -9.04 -8.85 -2.74
CA ASN A 45 -9.48 -9.56 -3.96
C ASN A 45 -8.59 -9.30 -5.18
N VAL A 46 -8.12 -8.06 -5.40
CA VAL A 46 -7.46 -7.69 -6.67
C VAL A 46 -6.18 -6.87 -6.51
N ALA A 47 -5.80 -6.46 -5.29
CA ALA A 47 -4.65 -5.59 -5.06
C ALA A 47 -3.64 -6.17 -4.06
N CYS A 48 -3.69 -5.75 -2.78
CA CYS A 48 -2.63 -6.03 -1.79
C CYS A 48 -2.33 -7.52 -1.64
N ILE A 49 -3.35 -8.32 -1.36
CA ILE A 49 -3.18 -9.75 -1.06
C ILE A 49 -2.82 -10.56 -2.31
N PRO A 50 -3.50 -10.42 -3.45
CA PRO A 50 -3.07 -11.05 -4.70
C PRO A 50 -1.64 -10.72 -5.09
N ALA A 51 -1.24 -9.45 -4.97
CA ALA A 51 0.13 -9.01 -5.21
C ALA A 51 1.14 -9.76 -4.33
N LYS A 52 0.92 -9.77 -3.02
CA LYS A 52 1.82 -10.43 -2.06
C LYS A 52 1.84 -11.95 -2.24
N ALA A 53 0.74 -12.55 -2.70
CA ALA A 53 0.70 -13.97 -3.04
C ALA A 53 1.62 -14.31 -4.23
N VAL A 54 1.64 -13.46 -5.27
CA VAL A 54 2.52 -13.62 -6.45
C VAL A 54 3.97 -13.25 -6.11
N LEU A 55 4.19 -12.14 -5.40
CA LEU A 55 5.53 -11.73 -4.94
C LEU A 55 6.21 -12.82 -4.11
N ARG A 56 5.47 -13.48 -3.18
CA ARG A 56 6.02 -14.59 -2.40
C ARG A 56 6.44 -15.78 -3.27
N VAL A 57 5.76 -16.04 -4.39
CA VAL A 57 6.22 -17.07 -5.35
C VAL A 57 7.53 -16.66 -6.01
N ALA A 58 7.63 -15.38 -6.43
CA ALA A 58 8.87 -14.85 -6.98
C ALA A 58 10.03 -14.91 -5.96
N ASP A 59 9.77 -14.67 -4.66
CA ASP A 59 10.77 -14.84 -3.59
C ASP A 59 11.24 -16.29 -3.50
N VAL A 60 10.32 -17.25 -3.43
CA VAL A 60 10.65 -18.69 -3.39
C VAL A 60 11.47 -19.11 -4.60
N LEU A 61 11.11 -18.63 -5.79
CA LEU A 61 11.85 -18.93 -7.01
C LEU A 61 13.26 -18.36 -6.97
N THR A 62 13.44 -17.15 -6.43
CA THR A 62 14.74 -16.52 -6.23
C THR A 62 15.58 -17.35 -5.24
N GLU A 63 15.02 -17.71 -4.08
CA GLU A 63 15.67 -18.57 -3.07
C GLU A 63 16.11 -19.91 -3.66
N VAL A 64 15.29 -20.54 -4.53
CA VAL A 64 15.65 -21.79 -5.21
C VAL A 64 16.81 -21.58 -6.20
N ARG A 65 16.81 -20.50 -6.98
CA ARG A 65 17.90 -20.20 -7.92
C ARG A 65 19.21 -19.88 -7.23
N GLU A 66 19.15 -19.24 -6.08
CA GLU A 66 20.30 -18.87 -5.25
C GLU A 66 20.73 -19.97 -4.27
N ALA A 67 20.03 -21.11 -4.23
CA ALA A 67 20.30 -22.21 -3.31
C ALA A 67 21.75 -22.74 -3.40
N GLY A 68 22.41 -22.61 -4.56
CA GLY A 68 23.80 -22.97 -4.78
C GLY A 68 24.78 -22.22 -3.90
N ASP A 69 24.50 -20.96 -3.57
CA ASP A 69 25.32 -20.12 -2.69
C ASP A 69 25.32 -20.64 -1.23
N PHE A 70 24.28 -21.40 -0.88
CA PHE A 70 24.12 -22.06 0.42
C PHE A 70 24.55 -23.54 0.38
N GLY A 71 25.19 -24.00 -0.69
CA GLY A 71 25.63 -25.39 -0.85
C GLY A 71 24.55 -26.39 -1.20
N ILE A 72 23.35 -25.93 -1.58
CA ILE A 72 22.21 -26.79 -1.93
C ILE A 72 22.13 -26.90 -3.46
N LYS A 73 22.27 -28.13 -3.98
CA LYS A 73 22.18 -28.39 -5.44
C LYS A 73 20.74 -28.66 -5.82
N VAL A 74 20.18 -27.80 -6.67
CA VAL A 74 18.87 -27.96 -7.29
C VAL A 74 19.03 -27.92 -8.82
N GLY A 75 18.10 -28.55 -9.56
CA GLY A 75 18.00 -28.36 -11.00
C GLY A 75 17.38 -26.99 -11.35
N GLU A 76 17.35 -26.65 -12.66
CA GLU A 76 16.64 -25.43 -13.10
C GLU A 76 15.16 -25.56 -12.74
N PRO A 77 14.61 -24.59 -11.99
CA PRO A 77 13.21 -24.67 -11.58
C PRO A 77 12.28 -24.39 -12.76
N GLU A 78 11.25 -25.24 -12.90
CA GLU A 78 10.18 -25.06 -13.88
C GLU A 78 9.00 -24.32 -13.25
N ILE A 79 8.41 -23.35 -13.97
CA ILE A 79 7.30 -22.52 -13.51
C ILE A 79 5.99 -23.10 -14.03
N ASP A 80 5.15 -23.58 -13.11
CA ASP A 80 3.74 -23.89 -13.37
C ASP A 80 2.89 -22.66 -13.07
N TYR A 81 2.72 -21.77 -14.04
CA TYR A 81 1.98 -20.53 -13.87
C TYR A 81 0.50 -20.73 -13.50
N PRO A 82 -0.24 -21.69 -14.09
CA PRO A 82 -1.58 -22.05 -13.62
C PRO A 82 -1.64 -22.41 -12.14
N ALA A 83 -0.67 -23.17 -11.63
CA ALA A 83 -0.61 -23.51 -10.20
C ALA A 83 -0.33 -22.28 -9.32
N ILE A 84 0.47 -21.32 -9.80
CA ILE A 84 0.68 -20.02 -9.12
C ILE A 84 -0.65 -19.26 -8.99
N MET A 85 -1.40 -19.17 -10.09
CA MET A 85 -2.70 -18.50 -10.08
C MET A 85 -3.73 -19.22 -9.19
N ALA A 86 -3.77 -20.55 -9.21
CA ALA A 86 -4.61 -21.34 -8.31
C ALA A 86 -4.27 -21.10 -6.82
N ARG A 87 -2.98 -20.98 -6.48
CA ARG A 87 -2.53 -20.61 -5.13
C ARG A 87 -2.99 -19.20 -4.76
N ARG A 88 -2.86 -18.22 -5.68
CA ARG A 88 -3.34 -16.84 -5.49
C ARG A 88 -4.84 -16.86 -5.14
N GLU A 89 -5.68 -17.55 -5.93
CA GLU A 89 -7.12 -17.65 -5.70
C GLU A 89 -7.45 -18.31 -4.35
N LYS A 90 -6.70 -19.34 -3.96
CA LYS A 90 -6.88 -19.97 -2.65
C LYS A 90 -6.61 -19.00 -1.50
N VAL A 91 -5.58 -18.15 -1.61
CA VAL A 91 -5.27 -17.13 -0.59
C VAL A 91 -6.40 -16.11 -0.49
N ILE A 92 -6.88 -15.60 -1.63
CA ILE A 92 -8.00 -14.65 -1.70
C ILE A 92 -9.23 -15.25 -1.01
N LYS A 93 -9.65 -16.44 -1.43
CA LYS A 93 -10.83 -17.13 -0.89
C LYS A 93 -10.73 -17.37 0.62
N THR A 94 -9.54 -17.69 1.11
CA THR A 94 -9.33 -17.92 2.55
C THR A 94 -9.57 -16.63 3.34
N LEU A 95 -9.02 -15.50 2.88
CA LEU A 95 -9.11 -14.22 3.61
C LEU A 95 -10.49 -13.57 3.48
N THR A 96 -11.08 -13.59 2.30
CA THR A 96 -12.44 -13.06 2.09
C THR A 96 -13.49 -13.87 2.85
N GLY A 97 -13.34 -15.20 2.88
CA GLY A 97 -14.15 -16.09 3.73
C GLY A 97 -13.98 -15.78 5.21
N GLY A 98 -12.76 -15.39 5.64
CA GLY A 98 -12.50 -14.92 7.00
C GLY A 98 -13.27 -13.66 7.35
N VAL A 99 -13.31 -12.67 6.47
CA VAL A 99 -14.08 -11.41 6.67
C VAL A 99 -15.58 -11.70 6.74
N ALA A 100 -16.11 -12.53 5.83
CA ALA A 100 -17.52 -12.93 5.87
C ALA A 100 -17.86 -13.67 7.19
N GLY A 101 -16.95 -14.53 7.67
CA GLY A 101 -17.07 -15.18 8.97
C GLY A 101 -17.09 -14.19 10.15
N LEU A 102 -16.27 -13.13 10.08
CA LEU A 102 -16.26 -12.06 11.08
C LEU A 102 -17.56 -11.25 11.07
N PHE A 103 -18.13 -10.95 9.92
CA PHE A 103 -19.45 -10.31 9.84
C PHE A 103 -20.52 -11.16 10.54
N LYS A 104 -20.60 -12.45 10.20
CA LYS A 104 -21.53 -13.37 10.83
C LYS A 104 -21.34 -13.48 12.35
N LYS A 105 -20.08 -13.57 12.81
CA LYS A 105 -19.74 -13.66 14.24
C LYS A 105 -20.18 -12.44 15.03
N ASN A 106 -20.11 -11.25 14.42
CA ASN A 106 -20.47 -9.97 15.07
C ASN A 106 -21.91 -9.53 14.80
N GLY A 107 -22.74 -10.36 14.13
CA GLY A 107 -24.12 -10.02 13.82
C GLY A 107 -24.29 -8.88 12.82
N ILE A 108 -23.31 -8.66 11.96
CA ILE A 108 -23.30 -7.62 10.93
C ILE A 108 -24.04 -8.16 9.72
N GLU A 109 -25.02 -7.41 9.22
CA GLU A 109 -25.76 -7.73 8.02
C GLU A 109 -24.98 -7.27 6.78
N LEU A 110 -24.78 -8.19 5.82
CA LEU A 110 -24.19 -7.87 4.52
C LEU A 110 -25.31 -7.69 3.50
N ILE A 111 -25.38 -6.51 2.90
CA ILE A 111 -26.35 -6.16 1.86
C ILE A 111 -25.60 -6.02 0.54
N GLU A 112 -25.87 -6.93 -0.40
CA GLU A 112 -25.24 -6.88 -1.74
C GLU A 112 -25.92 -5.81 -2.60
N GLY A 113 -25.11 -4.92 -3.20
CA GLY A 113 -25.58 -3.88 -4.12
C GLY A 113 -24.77 -2.59 -4.06
N ASP A 114 -25.10 -1.68 -4.98
CA ASP A 114 -24.53 -0.34 -5.01
C ASP A 114 -25.20 0.54 -3.96
N GLY A 115 -24.41 1.04 -3.01
CA GLY A 115 -24.85 1.98 -1.99
C GLY A 115 -24.66 3.42 -2.43
N GLY A 116 -25.68 4.27 -2.23
CA GLY A 116 -25.62 5.71 -2.47
C GLY A 116 -26.36 6.47 -1.39
N LEU A 117 -26.15 7.79 -1.29
CA LEU A 117 -26.84 8.66 -0.35
C LEU A 117 -28.15 9.18 -0.96
N ALA A 118 -29.26 9.14 -0.21
CA ALA A 118 -30.53 9.73 -0.62
C ALA A 118 -30.81 11.05 0.10
N ALA A 119 -30.41 11.13 1.36
CA ALA A 119 -30.51 12.29 2.24
C ALA A 119 -29.57 12.09 3.43
N PRO A 120 -29.36 13.10 4.29
CA PRO A 120 -28.73 12.88 5.59
C PRO A 120 -29.42 11.75 6.35
N GLY A 121 -28.66 10.73 6.82
CA GLY A 121 -29.21 9.57 7.52
C GLY A 121 -29.92 8.53 6.65
N THR A 122 -29.94 8.67 5.32
CA THR A 122 -30.63 7.73 4.42
C THR A 122 -29.72 7.26 3.29
N VAL A 123 -29.59 5.96 3.16
CA VAL A 123 -28.84 5.28 2.10
C VAL A 123 -29.80 4.60 1.13
N THR A 124 -29.48 4.62 -0.16
CA THR A 124 -30.16 3.82 -1.18
C THR A 124 -29.33 2.60 -1.53
N VAL A 125 -29.96 1.44 -1.66
CA VAL A 125 -29.37 0.23 -2.21
C VAL A 125 -30.43 -0.58 -2.94
N ASN A 126 -30.15 -1.02 -4.17
CA ASN A 126 -31.07 -1.81 -4.99
C ASN A 126 -32.50 -1.17 -5.11
N GLY A 127 -32.56 0.16 -5.19
CA GLY A 127 -33.82 0.92 -5.29
C GLY A 127 -34.60 1.07 -3.97
N ASN A 128 -34.12 0.53 -2.86
CA ASN A 128 -34.69 0.69 -1.53
C ASN A 128 -33.95 1.75 -0.73
N GLN A 129 -34.67 2.42 0.17
CA GLN A 129 -34.09 3.35 1.13
C GLN A 129 -33.97 2.68 2.51
N ILE A 130 -32.86 2.91 3.16
CA ILE A 130 -32.53 2.37 4.49
C ILE A 130 -32.05 3.52 5.35
N GLU A 131 -32.60 3.67 6.55
CA GLU A 131 -32.21 4.70 7.50
C GLU A 131 -31.09 4.23 8.45
N ALA A 132 -30.16 5.13 8.75
CA ALA A 132 -29.12 4.92 9.74
C ALA A 132 -28.80 6.21 10.48
N LYS A 133 -28.42 6.10 11.77
CA LYS A 133 -27.94 7.24 12.57
C LYS A 133 -26.55 7.68 12.09
N THR A 134 -25.72 6.71 11.71
CA THR A 134 -24.34 6.92 11.22
C THR A 134 -24.16 6.23 9.87
N ILE A 135 -23.59 6.94 8.91
CA ILE A 135 -23.19 6.40 7.61
C ILE A 135 -21.69 6.59 7.45
N ILE A 136 -20.98 5.51 7.14
CA ILE A 136 -19.53 5.54 6.86
C ILE A 136 -19.29 5.21 5.40
N ILE A 137 -18.76 6.15 4.64
CA ILE A 137 -18.39 5.98 3.24
C ILE A 137 -16.98 5.42 3.16
N ALA A 138 -16.84 4.19 2.64
CA ALA A 138 -15.60 3.44 2.54
C ALA A 138 -15.41 2.79 1.16
N THR A 139 -15.90 3.42 0.09
CA THR A 139 -15.92 2.88 -1.28
C THR A 139 -14.54 2.81 -1.95
N GLY A 140 -13.54 3.46 -1.37
CA GLY A 140 -12.15 3.34 -1.80
C GLY A 140 -11.85 4.13 -3.08
N SER A 141 -11.09 3.53 -4.00
CA SER A 141 -10.58 4.22 -5.19
C SER A 141 -10.63 3.34 -6.43
N VAL A 142 -10.62 3.98 -7.60
CA VAL A 142 -10.58 3.36 -8.93
C VAL A 142 -9.27 3.67 -9.65
N LYS A 143 -8.85 2.81 -10.57
CA LYS A 143 -7.68 3.02 -11.41
C LYS A 143 -7.88 4.24 -12.31
N ARG A 144 -6.79 4.97 -12.56
CA ARG A 144 -6.78 6.18 -13.38
C ARG A 144 -5.91 5.96 -14.60
N PRO A 145 -6.42 6.17 -15.84
CA PRO A 145 -5.60 6.12 -17.04
C PRO A 145 -4.68 7.36 -17.10
N ILE A 146 -3.59 7.24 -17.86
CA ILE A 146 -2.77 8.41 -18.24
C ILE A 146 -3.48 9.20 -19.36
N PRO A 147 -3.20 10.50 -19.51
CA PRO A 147 -3.81 11.32 -20.56
C PRO A 147 -3.68 10.71 -21.96
N GLY A 148 -4.76 10.73 -22.73
CA GLY A 148 -4.79 10.18 -24.09
C GLY A 148 -4.89 8.66 -24.17
N THR A 149 -5.07 7.94 -23.05
CA THR A 149 -5.12 6.47 -23.01
C THR A 149 -6.39 5.99 -22.32
N GLN A 150 -6.86 4.82 -22.72
CA GLN A 150 -7.97 4.11 -22.07
C GLN A 150 -7.53 2.69 -21.70
N PHE A 151 -8.08 2.15 -20.63
CA PHE A 151 -7.92 0.73 -20.29
C PHE A 151 -8.72 -0.12 -21.28
N GLY A 152 -8.12 -1.22 -21.73
CA GLY A 152 -8.73 -2.17 -22.67
C GLY A 152 -7.68 -2.87 -23.53
N GLY A 153 -8.04 -4.01 -24.08
CA GLY A 153 -7.09 -4.84 -24.85
C GLY A 153 -5.87 -5.21 -24.03
N ARG A 154 -4.69 -4.78 -24.48
CA ARG A 154 -3.39 -5.05 -23.83
C ARG A 154 -2.92 -3.91 -22.91
N VAL A 155 -3.74 -2.87 -22.71
CA VAL A 155 -3.50 -1.78 -21.76
C VAL A 155 -4.34 -2.01 -20.51
N ILE A 156 -3.69 -2.32 -19.40
CA ILE A 156 -4.32 -2.76 -18.15
C ILE A 156 -3.88 -1.91 -16.95
N GLY A 157 -4.62 -2.00 -15.86
CA GLY A 157 -4.25 -1.45 -14.57
C GLY A 157 -3.50 -2.45 -13.70
N THR A 158 -3.18 -2.04 -12.49
CA THR A 158 -2.46 -2.87 -11.52
C THR A 158 -3.27 -4.09 -11.05
N GLU A 159 -4.58 -4.02 -11.09
CA GLU A 159 -5.49 -5.10 -10.68
C GLU A 159 -5.41 -6.29 -11.63
N GLU A 160 -5.54 -6.01 -12.92
CA GLU A 160 -5.46 -7.02 -13.97
C GLU A 160 -4.04 -7.59 -14.10
N ALA A 161 -3.02 -6.77 -13.82
CA ALA A 161 -1.62 -7.23 -13.84
C ALA A 161 -1.37 -8.40 -12.89
N TRP A 162 -2.05 -8.46 -11.74
CA TRP A 162 -1.94 -9.58 -10.82
C TRP A 162 -2.81 -10.80 -11.17
N ALA A 163 -3.55 -10.74 -12.28
CA ALA A 163 -4.49 -11.77 -12.72
C ALA A 163 -4.33 -12.14 -14.21
N LEU A 164 -3.14 -11.91 -14.77
CA LEU A 164 -2.87 -12.29 -16.16
C LEU A 164 -3.12 -13.79 -16.37
N PRO A 165 -3.71 -14.18 -17.52
CA PRO A 165 -4.06 -15.58 -17.79
C PRO A 165 -2.83 -16.46 -18.03
N GLU A 166 -1.73 -15.87 -18.45
CA GLU A 166 -0.43 -16.52 -18.71
C GLU A 166 0.72 -15.62 -18.31
N LEU A 167 1.88 -16.22 -18.06
CA LEU A 167 3.09 -15.46 -17.79
C LEU A 167 3.55 -14.76 -19.09
N PRO A 168 3.55 -13.41 -19.14
CA PRO A 168 3.93 -12.70 -20.34
C PRO A 168 5.43 -12.83 -20.62
N LYS A 169 5.83 -12.82 -21.89
CA LYS A 169 7.24 -12.73 -22.27
C LYS A 169 7.78 -11.32 -22.10
N THR A 170 6.95 -10.32 -22.39
CA THR A 170 7.33 -8.91 -22.33
C THR A 170 6.24 -8.08 -21.64
N LEU A 171 6.65 -7.19 -20.73
CA LEU A 171 5.76 -6.34 -19.94
C LEU A 171 6.35 -4.93 -19.85
N ALA A 172 5.56 -3.91 -20.16
CA ALA A 172 5.88 -2.54 -19.83
C ALA A 172 5.03 -2.07 -18.61
N VAL A 173 5.66 -1.40 -17.66
CA VAL A 173 5.00 -0.80 -16.49
C VAL A 173 5.26 0.70 -16.54
N VAL A 174 4.19 1.49 -16.52
CA VAL A 174 4.22 2.96 -16.47
C VAL A 174 3.86 3.45 -15.09
N GLY A 175 4.81 4.10 -14.43
CA GLY A 175 4.78 4.51 -13.03
C GLY A 175 5.61 3.56 -12.15
N ALA A 176 6.72 4.07 -11.60
CA ALA A 176 7.63 3.33 -10.72
C ALA A 176 7.38 3.63 -9.22
N GLY A 177 6.15 3.95 -8.85
CA GLY A 177 5.70 3.96 -7.46
C GLY A 177 5.64 2.54 -6.87
N ALA A 178 5.12 2.39 -5.65
CA ALA A 178 5.09 1.09 -4.94
C ALA A 178 4.50 -0.04 -5.78
N SER A 179 3.29 0.12 -6.34
CA SER A 179 2.63 -0.92 -7.13
C SER A 179 3.38 -1.26 -8.41
N GLY A 180 3.88 -0.26 -9.14
CA GLY A 180 4.62 -0.49 -10.38
C GLY A 180 5.95 -1.18 -10.15
N SER A 181 6.70 -0.80 -9.09
CA SER A 181 7.95 -1.45 -8.70
C SER A 181 7.73 -2.89 -8.22
N GLU A 182 6.63 -3.18 -7.52
CA GLU A 182 6.24 -4.54 -7.12
C GLU A 182 5.92 -5.42 -8.34
N ILE A 183 5.11 -4.91 -9.29
CA ILE A 183 4.76 -5.62 -10.53
C ILE A 183 6.02 -5.91 -11.33
N ALA A 184 6.85 -4.89 -11.59
CA ALA A 184 8.09 -5.04 -12.32
C ALA A 184 9.02 -6.09 -11.68
N SER A 185 9.23 -6.00 -10.37
CA SER A 185 10.08 -6.95 -9.63
C SER A 185 9.53 -8.37 -9.63
N ALA A 186 8.21 -8.57 -9.47
CA ALA A 186 7.59 -9.89 -9.48
C ALA A 186 7.75 -10.58 -10.84
N TYR A 187 7.35 -9.88 -11.91
CA TYR A 187 7.35 -10.46 -13.26
C TYR A 187 8.77 -10.70 -13.79
N ALA A 188 9.72 -9.78 -13.52
CA ALA A 188 11.12 -9.99 -13.90
C ALA A 188 11.71 -11.24 -13.25
N ARG A 189 11.48 -11.44 -11.96
CA ARG A 189 11.93 -12.64 -11.23
C ARG A 189 11.25 -13.92 -11.72
N LEU A 190 10.01 -13.83 -12.21
CA LEU A 190 9.31 -14.95 -12.85
C LEU A 190 9.80 -15.21 -14.29
N GLY A 191 10.66 -14.36 -14.88
CA GLY A 191 11.26 -14.59 -16.19
C GLY A 191 10.69 -13.75 -17.33
N THR A 192 9.89 -12.74 -17.03
CA THR A 192 9.38 -11.77 -18.00
C THR A 192 10.43 -10.68 -18.29
N ASP A 193 10.60 -10.29 -19.56
CA ASP A 193 11.35 -9.09 -19.91
C ASP A 193 10.55 -7.84 -19.56
N VAL A 194 11.03 -7.04 -18.60
CA VAL A 194 10.30 -5.92 -18.05
C VAL A 194 10.95 -4.58 -18.38
N LEU A 195 10.12 -3.65 -18.88
CA LEU A 195 10.42 -2.24 -19.08
C LEU A 195 9.65 -1.43 -18.01
N LEU A 196 10.35 -0.64 -17.20
CA LEU A 196 9.76 0.20 -16.16
C LEU A 196 9.99 1.67 -16.47
N TYR A 197 8.92 2.44 -16.62
CA TYR A 197 8.93 3.86 -16.97
C TYR A 197 8.44 4.71 -15.81
N GLU A 198 9.14 5.83 -15.55
CA GLU A 198 8.79 6.79 -14.53
C GLU A 198 8.98 8.22 -15.07
N ALA A 199 7.96 9.06 -14.90
CA ALA A 199 7.99 10.45 -15.31
C ALA A 199 8.93 11.30 -14.44
N LEU A 200 9.05 10.97 -13.16
CA LEU A 200 9.95 11.64 -12.22
C LEU A 200 11.39 11.09 -12.35
N ASP A 201 12.31 11.73 -11.63
CA ASP A 201 13.76 11.51 -11.75
C ASP A 201 14.26 10.18 -11.14
N ARG A 202 13.40 9.46 -10.39
CA ARG A 202 13.77 8.22 -9.69
C ARG A 202 12.61 7.27 -9.47
N VAL A 203 12.90 6.02 -9.24
CA VAL A 203 11.93 5.02 -8.76
C VAL A 203 11.53 5.33 -7.32
N LEU A 204 10.31 4.93 -6.92
CA LEU A 204 9.74 5.23 -5.61
C LEU A 204 9.94 6.70 -5.21
N PRO A 205 9.43 7.66 -6.01
CA PRO A 205 9.75 9.08 -5.85
C PRO A 205 9.28 9.67 -4.52
N SER A 206 8.34 9.04 -3.84
CA SER A 206 7.87 9.42 -2.49
C SER A 206 8.79 8.96 -1.36
N GLU A 207 9.75 8.07 -1.64
CA GLU A 207 10.69 7.57 -0.66
C GLU A 207 11.96 8.47 -0.58
N ASP A 208 12.74 8.28 0.48
CA ASP A 208 14.02 8.96 0.62
C ASP A 208 14.96 8.62 -0.55
N VAL A 209 15.73 9.62 -1.01
CA VAL A 209 16.63 9.50 -2.19
C VAL A 209 17.61 8.33 -2.06
N ASP A 210 18.15 8.08 -0.87
CA ASP A 210 19.11 7.01 -0.67
C ASP A 210 18.45 5.63 -0.80
N ILE A 211 17.19 5.52 -0.34
CA ILE A 211 16.36 4.32 -0.50
C ILE A 211 16.06 4.07 -1.98
N SER A 212 15.58 5.10 -2.70
CA SER A 212 15.30 5.01 -4.15
C SER A 212 16.50 4.52 -4.94
N LYS A 213 17.72 5.02 -4.64
CA LYS A 213 18.95 4.57 -5.29
C LYS A 213 19.27 3.09 -5.07
N VAL A 214 19.00 2.57 -3.87
CA VAL A 214 19.22 1.13 -3.58
C VAL A 214 18.20 0.28 -4.32
N VAL A 215 16.93 0.69 -4.32
CA VAL A 215 15.87 0.00 -5.06
C VAL A 215 16.16 -0.02 -6.55
N GLU A 216 16.49 1.12 -7.17
CA GLU A 216 16.79 1.19 -8.59
C GLU A 216 17.91 0.23 -9.00
N ARG A 217 18.99 0.19 -8.22
CA ARG A 217 20.08 -0.78 -8.43
C ARG A 217 19.62 -2.23 -8.30
N GLY A 218 18.71 -2.49 -7.33
CA GLY A 218 18.11 -3.82 -7.12
C GLY A 218 17.23 -4.24 -8.31
N LEU A 219 16.39 -3.36 -8.83
CA LEU A 219 15.55 -3.61 -9.99
C LEU A 219 16.40 -3.86 -11.26
N LYS A 220 17.43 -3.04 -11.50
CA LYS A 220 18.36 -3.24 -12.63
C LYS A 220 19.11 -4.57 -12.54
N ARG A 221 19.49 -5.04 -11.35
CA ARG A 221 20.13 -6.37 -11.16
C ARG A 221 19.19 -7.53 -11.48
N GLN A 222 17.86 -7.33 -11.40
CA GLN A 222 16.86 -8.31 -11.83
C GLN A 222 16.64 -8.30 -13.36
N GLY A 223 17.41 -7.52 -14.13
CA GLY A 223 17.25 -7.39 -15.58
C GLY A 223 16.19 -6.38 -16.03
N ILE A 224 15.56 -5.66 -15.10
CA ILE A 224 14.54 -4.66 -15.45
C ILE A 224 15.21 -3.45 -16.11
N GLN A 225 14.70 -3.06 -17.29
CA GLN A 225 15.10 -1.83 -17.96
C GLN A 225 14.37 -0.65 -17.35
N VAL A 226 15.04 0.09 -16.47
CA VAL A 226 14.48 1.23 -15.73
C VAL A 226 14.76 2.52 -16.48
N HIS A 227 13.70 3.25 -16.83
CA HIS A 227 13.71 4.53 -17.52
C HIS A 227 13.02 5.58 -16.65
N THR A 228 13.79 6.49 -16.05
CA THR A 228 13.29 7.64 -15.27
C THR A 228 13.31 8.92 -16.09
N SER A 229 12.65 9.97 -15.63
CA SER A 229 12.52 11.26 -16.32
C SER A 229 11.97 11.12 -17.74
N THR A 230 11.00 10.23 -17.95
CA THR A 230 10.50 9.89 -19.27
C THR A 230 9.00 9.59 -19.30
N PHE A 231 8.41 9.77 -20.46
CA PHE A 231 6.99 9.50 -20.71
C PHE A 231 6.84 8.41 -21.77
N VAL A 232 5.72 7.72 -21.69
CA VAL A 232 5.25 6.79 -22.71
C VAL A 232 4.11 7.48 -23.46
N GLU A 233 4.21 7.48 -24.79
CA GLU A 233 3.31 8.22 -25.69
C GLU A 233 2.80 7.31 -26.83
N ASN A 234 1.76 7.77 -27.54
CA ASN A 234 1.22 7.09 -28.72
C ASN A 234 0.91 5.60 -28.48
N ILE A 235 0.16 5.34 -27.39
CA ILE A 235 -0.17 3.97 -26.98
C ILE A 235 -1.29 3.43 -27.88
N GLU A 236 -1.00 2.33 -28.57
CA GLU A 236 -1.92 1.59 -29.42
C GLU A 236 -1.98 0.13 -28.99
N THR A 237 -3.14 -0.48 -29.04
CA THR A 237 -3.33 -1.88 -28.65
C THR A 237 -3.92 -2.70 -29.80
N SER A 238 -3.45 -3.93 -29.94
CA SER A 238 -4.03 -4.96 -30.79
C SER A 238 -4.54 -6.13 -29.94
N GLU A 239 -4.94 -7.23 -30.56
CA GLU A 239 -5.38 -8.44 -29.82
C GLU A 239 -4.24 -9.07 -29.01
N SER A 240 -2.99 -8.99 -29.51
CA SER A 240 -1.84 -9.68 -28.92
C SER A 240 -0.77 -8.78 -28.35
N MET A 241 -0.68 -7.53 -28.80
CA MET A 241 0.44 -6.63 -28.50
C MET A 241 -0.03 -5.20 -28.18
N CYS A 242 0.78 -4.50 -27.40
CA CYS A 242 0.68 -3.07 -27.17
C CYS A 242 1.91 -2.40 -27.78
N ARG A 243 1.70 -1.35 -28.57
CA ARG A 243 2.73 -0.49 -29.16
C ARG A 243 2.68 0.88 -28.53
N PHE A 244 3.85 1.47 -28.35
CA PHE A 244 3.98 2.83 -27.83
C PHE A 244 5.32 3.44 -28.23
N THR A 245 5.49 4.75 -28.02
CA THR A 245 6.77 5.41 -28.22
C THR A 245 7.38 5.80 -26.89
N HIS A 246 8.70 5.67 -26.80
CA HIS A 246 9.53 6.11 -25.70
C HIS A 246 10.75 6.84 -26.27
N ALA A 247 10.95 8.10 -25.87
CA ALA A 247 12.02 8.97 -26.39
C ALA A 247 12.06 9.05 -27.94
N GLY A 248 10.89 9.01 -28.57
CA GLY A 248 10.74 9.01 -30.04
C GLY A 248 10.93 7.64 -30.72
N GLU A 249 11.35 6.61 -29.98
CA GLU A 249 11.57 5.27 -30.51
C GLU A 249 10.36 4.36 -30.26
N PRO A 250 9.94 3.56 -31.26
CA PRO A 250 8.84 2.62 -31.09
C PRO A 250 9.24 1.45 -30.18
N ARG A 251 8.29 1.00 -29.38
CA ARG A 251 8.39 -0.18 -28.51
C ARG A 251 7.15 -1.04 -28.69
N GLU A 252 7.30 -2.33 -28.47
CA GLU A 252 6.22 -3.31 -28.53
C GLU A 252 6.35 -4.32 -27.39
N VAL A 253 5.24 -4.58 -26.68
CA VAL A 253 5.16 -5.53 -25.56
C VAL A 253 3.85 -6.29 -25.60
N GLU A 254 3.78 -7.46 -24.95
CA GLU A 254 2.52 -8.20 -24.82
C GLU A 254 1.50 -7.48 -23.93
N TRP A 255 1.96 -6.81 -22.88
CA TRP A 255 1.10 -6.06 -21.95
C TRP A 255 1.74 -4.75 -21.52
N LEU A 256 0.91 -3.72 -21.39
CA LEU A 256 1.28 -2.44 -20.80
C LEU A 256 0.41 -2.19 -19.56
N VAL A 257 1.07 -2.03 -18.41
CA VAL A 257 0.43 -1.76 -17.12
C VAL A 257 0.54 -0.28 -16.78
N ILE A 258 -0.58 0.37 -16.49
CA ILE A 258 -0.60 1.74 -15.98
C ILE A 258 -0.71 1.70 -14.46
N ALA A 259 0.34 2.17 -13.78
CA ALA A 259 0.49 2.19 -12.32
C ALA A 259 0.74 3.62 -11.78
N THR A 260 0.21 4.64 -12.46
CA THR A 260 0.50 6.08 -12.19
C THR A 260 -0.41 6.74 -11.18
N GLY A 261 -1.36 6.00 -10.60
CA GLY A 261 -2.22 6.51 -9.53
C GLY A 261 -3.68 6.09 -9.64
N ARG A 262 -4.47 6.63 -8.71
CA ARG A 262 -5.88 6.28 -8.50
C ARG A 262 -6.70 7.54 -8.30
N ALA A 263 -8.03 7.40 -8.41
CA ALA A 263 -9.00 8.44 -8.10
C ALA A 263 -10.01 7.91 -7.06
N PRO A 264 -10.59 8.77 -6.21
CA PRO A 264 -11.61 8.35 -5.26
C PRO A 264 -12.84 7.81 -5.99
N ASP A 265 -13.46 6.76 -5.44
CA ASP A 265 -14.67 6.13 -6.00
C ASP A 265 -15.94 6.76 -5.42
N VAL A 266 -16.28 7.92 -5.94
CA VAL A 266 -17.41 8.75 -5.45
C VAL A 266 -18.56 8.88 -6.43
N ALA A 267 -18.40 8.43 -7.68
CA ALA A 267 -19.33 8.74 -8.77
C ALA A 267 -20.77 8.23 -8.54
N ALA A 268 -20.91 7.06 -7.91
CA ALA A 268 -22.22 6.45 -7.66
C ALA A 268 -22.85 6.86 -6.31
N LEU A 269 -22.13 7.63 -5.48
CA LEU A 269 -22.52 7.91 -4.08
C LEU A 269 -23.60 8.96 -3.93
N ASN A 270 -23.85 9.83 -4.95
CA ASN A 270 -24.79 10.94 -4.88
C ASN A 270 -24.55 11.84 -3.64
N LEU A 271 -23.31 12.26 -3.44
CA LEU A 271 -22.83 12.99 -2.24
C LEU A 271 -23.64 14.28 -1.97
N ASP A 272 -24.03 14.99 -3.02
CA ASP A 272 -24.79 16.23 -2.93
C ASP A 272 -26.17 16.05 -2.26
N ALA A 273 -26.80 14.88 -2.40
CA ALA A 273 -28.09 14.59 -1.78
C ALA A 273 -28.04 14.64 -0.25
N ALA A 274 -26.88 14.33 0.34
CA ALA A 274 -26.67 14.43 1.78
C ALA A 274 -25.90 15.70 2.20
N GLY A 275 -25.45 16.52 1.24
CA GLY A 275 -24.66 17.72 1.51
C GLY A 275 -23.19 17.45 1.84
N VAL A 276 -22.64 16.32 1.39
CA VAL A 276 -21.20 15.97 1.54
C VAL A 276 -20.39 16.72 0.50
N LYS A 277 -19.37 17.44 0.95
CA LYS A 277 -18.50 18.27 0.10
C LYS A 277 -17.24 17.51 -0.34
N LEU A 278 -16.80 17.86 -1.55
CA LEU A 278 -15.51 17.45 -2.10
C LEU A 278 -14.54 18.63 -2.09
N ALA A 279 -13.27 18.35 -1.81
CA ALA A 279 -12.17 19.28 -2.04
C ALA A 279 -11.83 19.39 -3.54
N ASP A 280 -11.05 20.39 -3.93
CA ASP A 280 -10.68 20.66 -5.34
C ASP A 280 -9.99 19.47 -6.04
N ASN A 281 -9.34 18.61 -5.27
CA ASN A 281 -8.68 17.38 -5.77
C ASN A 281 -9.64 16.19 -5.89
N GLY A 282 -10.95 16.37 -5.62
CA GLY A 282 -11.99 15.35 -5.70
C GLY A 282 -12.08 14.40 -4.49
N LEU A 283 -11.29 14.62 -3.44
CA LEU A 283 -11.40 13.87 -2.18
C LEU A 283 -12.56 14.42 -1.34
N VAL A 284 -13.14 13.57 -0.50
CA VAL A 284 -14.16 13.99 0.47
C VAL A 284 -13.51 14.78 1.59
N GLU A 285 -14.05 15.96 1.89
CA GLU A 285 -13.59 16.77 3.03
C GLU A 285 -14.03 16.15 4.34
N VAL A 286 -13.06 15.94 5.26
CA VAL A 286 -13.30 15.43 6.61
C VAL A 286 -12.48 16.20 7.64
N ASP A 287 -12.95 16.18 8.89
CA ASP A 287 -12.19 16.64 10.04
C ASP A 287 -11.29 15.53 10.64
N GLY A 288 -10.62 15.83 11.76
CA GLY A 288 -9.73 14.86 12.44
C GLY A 288 -10.44 13.61 13.00
N ALA A 289 -11.77 13.64 13.13
CA ALA A 289 -12.58 12.50 13.53
C ALA A 289 -13.27 11.81 12.34
N MET A 290 -12.85 12.09 11.11
CA MET A 290 -13.41 11.58 9.85
C MET A 290 -14.85 12.03 9.55
N ARG A 291 -15.36 13.07 10.24
CA ARG A 291 -16.70 13.64 9.97
C ARG A 291 -16.66 14.42 8.68
N THR A 292 -17.66 14.21 7.82
CA THR A 292 -17.87 15.04 6.62
C THR A 292 -18.63 16.33 6.97
N SER A 293 -18.88 17.16 5.97
CA SER A 293 -19.75 18.33 6.10
C SER A 293 -21.22 17.99 6.42
N ALA A 294 -21.63 16.74 6.26
CA ALA A 294 -22.98 16.26 6.53
C ALA A 294 -23.06 15.57 7.90
N THR A 295 -24.00 16.00 8.75
CA THR A 295 -24.17 15.42 10.09
C THR A 295 -24.46 13.92 10.04
N GLY A 296 -23.72 13.13 10.83
CA GLY A 296 -23.88 11.68 10.90
C GLY A 296 -23.27 10.93 9.69
N VAL A 297 -22.57 11.62 8.79
CA VAL A 297 -21.88 11.02 7.65
C VAL A 297 -20.37 11.17 7.81
N TYR A 298 -19.64 10.06 7.73
CA TYR A 298 -18.19 9.95 7.81
C TYR A 298 -17.65 9.43 6.48
N ALA A 299 -16.38 9.73 6.18
CA ALA A 299 -15.69 9.16 5.04
C ALA A 299 -14.26 8.75 5.43
N ILE A 300 -13.81 7.60 4.89
CA ILE A 300 -12.53 6.99 5.26
C ILE A 300 -11.81 6.36 4.05
N GLY A 301 -10.53 6.08 4.22
CA GLY A 301 -9.72 5.35 3.25
C GLY A 301 -9.26 6.22 2.08
N ASP A 302 -9.23 5.64 0.89
CA ASP A 302 -8.75 6.31 -0.33
C ASP A 302 -9.63 7.49 -0.77
N LEU A 303 -10.78 7.70 -0.12
CA LEU A 303 -11.69 8.81 -0.38
C LEU A 303 -11.25 10.13 0.25
N VAL A 304 -10.41 10.08 1.28
CA VAL A 304 -10.02 11.23 2.09
C VAL A 304 -8.54 11.52 1.99
N HIS A 305 -8.10 12.66 2.51
CA HIS A 305 -6.69 13.05 2.55
C HIS A 305 -5.82 11.97 3.24
N GLY A 306 -4.53 11.97 2.89
CA GLY A 306 -3.53 11.06 3.43
C GLY A 306 -3.12 9.95 2.46
N PRO A 307 -2.21 9.05 2.86
CA PRO A 307 -1.73 7.99 2.00
C PRO A 307 -2.83 6.94 1.74
N ALA A 308 -2.93 6.48 0.49
CA ALA A 308 -3.88 5.42 0.10
C ALA A 308 -3.39 4.04 0.57
N LEU A 309 -3.52 3.77 1.87
CA LEU A 309 -3.00 2.57 2.55
C LEU A 309 -4.12 1.87 3.34
N ALA A 310 -4.12 0.54 3.28
CA ALA A 310 -5.15 -0.29 3.91
C ALA A 310 -5.20 -0.11 5.45
N HIS A 311 -4.04 -0.07 6.12
CA HIS A 311 -3.95 0.11 7.57
C HIS A 311 -4.37 1.52 7.99
N LYS A 312 -4.03 2.57 7.24
CA LYS A 312 -4.55 3.92 7.47
C LYS A 312 -6.08 3.93 7.40
N ALA A 313 -6.68 3.32 6.36
CA ALA A 313 -8.13 3.23 6.23
C ALA A 313 -8.77 2.46 7.39
N SER A 314 -8.11 1.40 7.90
CA SER A 314 -8.60 0.63 9.04
C SER A 314 -8.68 1.47 10.33
N ASP A 315 -7.63 2.24 10.61
CA ASP A 315 -7.58 3.08 11.81
C ASP A 315 -8.53 4.29 11.69
N GLU A 316 -8.67 4.89 10.50
CA GLU A 316 -9.72 5.89 10.24
C GLU A 316 -11.12 5.31 10.48
N GLY A 317 -11.34 4.05 10.12
CA GLY A 317 -12.61 3.35 10.36
C GLY A 317 -12.89 3.20 11.86
N VAL A 318 -11.88 2.90 12.68
CA VAL A 318 -11.99 2.85 14.14
C VAL A 318 -12.34 4.22 14.69
N ILE A 319 -11.61 5.27 14.31
CA ILE A 319 -11.83 6.65 14.73
C ILE A 319 -13.26 7.10 14.40
N ALA A 320 -13.72 6.91 13.16
CA ALA A 320 -15.04 7.31 12.72
C ALA A 320 -16.15 6.67 13.57
N VAL A 321 -16.02 5.38 13.87
CA VAL A 321 -17.00 4.62 14.66
C VAL A 321 -16.96 5.01 16.14
N GLU A 322 -15.78 5.18 16.71
CA GLU A 322 -15.62 5.57 18.12
C GLU A 322 -16.14 6.98 18.36
N ASP A 323 -15.88 7.91 17.43
CA ASP A 323 -16.47 9.25 17.48
C ASP A 323 -17.99 9.21 17.37
N ALA A 324 -18.54 8.42 16.42
CA ALA A 324 -19.98 8.23 16.29
C ALA A 324 -20.63 7.61 17.54
N ALA A 325 -19.89 6.82 18.31
CA ALA A 325 -20.31 6.28 19.62
C ALA A 325 -20.16 7.26 20.77
N GLY A 326 -19.60 8.45 20.54
CA GLY A 326 -19.34 9.47 21.57
C GLY A 326 -18.11 9.19 22.43
N LEU A 327 -17.19 8.36 21.97
CA LEU A 327 -15.90 8.11 22.60
C LEU A 327 -14.90 9.21 22.24
N GLU A 328 -13.91 9.42 23.09
CA GLU A 328 -12.78 10.31 22.79
C GLU A 328 -11.90 9.69 21.72
N THR A 329 -11.55 10.46 20.68
CA THR A 329 -10.69 10.03 19.57
C THR A 329 -9.57 11.03 19.34
N HIS A 330 -8.47 10.55 18.76
CA HIS A 330 -7.33 11.35 18.37
C HIS A 330 -7.11 11.27 16.85
N PRO A 331 -6.84 12.40 16.17
CA PRO A 331 -6.53 12.40 14.75
C PRO A 331 -5.30 11.54 14.43
N ILE A 332 -5.27 10.97 13.23
CA ILE A 332 -4.08 10.29 12.71
C ILE A 332 -3.09 11.34 12.22
N GLU A 333 -1.86 11.28 12.72
CA GLU A 333 -0.73 11.98 12.15
C GLU A 333 -0.25 11.21 10.90
N TYR A 334 -0.70 11.63 9.73
CA TYR A 334 -0.45 10.88 8.48
C TYR A 334 1.04 10.76 8.11
N VAL A 335 1.89 11.65 8.62
CA VAL A 335 3.34 11.55 8.46
C VAL A 335 3.91 10.32 9.17
N ASP A 336 3.29 9.90 10.28
CA ASP A 336 3.73 8.76 11.08
C ASP A 336 3.18 7.41 10.58
N VAL A 337 2.29 7.41 9.57
CA VAL A 337 1.76 6.17 8.97
C VAL A 337 2.86 5.44 8.20
N PRO A 338 3.17 4.18 8.57
CA PRO A 338 4.22 3.42 7.89
C PRO A 338 3.83 3.07 6.44
N ARG A 339 4.81 3.12 5.56
CA ARG A 339 4.70 2.69 4.17
C ARG A 339 5.52 1.42 3.97
N ALA A 340 5.01 0.50 3.15
CA ALA A 340 5.67 -0.76 2.83
C ALA A 340 5.57 -1.05 1.34
N THR A 341 6.72 -1.29 0.69
CA THR A 341 6.81 -1.73 -0.70
C THR A 341 7.52 -3.06 -0.77
N PHE A 342 6.88 -4.05 -1.38
CA PHE A 342 7.31 -5.45 -1.37
C PHE A 342 8.08 -5.86 -2.64
N CYS A 343 8.61 -4.91 -3.42
CA CYS A 343 9.59 -5.22 -4.45
C CYS A 343 10.87 -5.81 -3.82
N THR A 344 11.78 -6.32 -4.62
CA THR A 344 13.10 -6.75 -4.14
C THR A 344 14.16 -5.76 -4.60
N PRO A 345 14.90 -5.10 -3.67
CA PRO A 345 14.78 -5.21 -2.21
C PRO A 345 13.49 -4.57 -1.65
N ASN A 346 12.99 -5.07 -0.51
CA ASN A 346 11.82 -4.50 0.16
C ASN A 346 12.13 -3.10 0.71
N VAL A 347 11.10 -2.28 0.86
CA VAL A 347 11.20 -0.95 1.49
C VAL A 347 10.18 -0.84 2.61
N GLY A 348 10.62 -0.33 3.76
CA GLY A 348 9.78 0.13 4.85
C GLY A 348 10.16 1.56 5.23
N SER A 349 9.21 2.46 5.38
CA SER A 349 9.49 3.84 5.73
C SER A 349 8.33 4.47 6.51
N PHE A 350 8.62 5.50 7.28
CA PHE A 350 7.64 6.40 7.89
C PHE A 350 8.29 7.76 8.13
N GLY A 351 7.49 8.75 8.46
CA GLY A 351 7.98 10.07 8.81
C GLY A 351 8.50 10.87 7.62
N LEU A 352 9.30 11.87 7.93
CA LEU A 352 9.90 12.79 6.97
C LEU A 352 11.17 12.19 6.35
N THR A 353 11.36 12.40 5.06
CA THR A 353 12.66 12.22 4.41
C THR A 353 13.64 13.32 4.87
N GLU A 354 14.94 13.11 4.68
CA GLU A 354 15.96 14.12 4.98
C GLU A 354 15.67 15.46 4.27
N ILE A 355 15.22 15.42 3.01
CA ILE A 355 14.87 16.61 2.24
C ILE A 355 13.68 17.34 2.88
N GLN A 356 12.60 16.61 3.18
CA GLN A 356 11.39 17.19 3.77
C GLN A 356 11.66 17.79 5.16
N ALA A 357 12.46 17.12 5.98
CA ALA A 357 12.85 17.65 7.30
C ALA A 357 13.64 18.96 7.19
N ASN A 358 14.60 19.05 6.26
CA ASN A 358 15.34 20.27 5.98
C ASN A 358 14.43 21.39 5.44
N GLU A 359 13.52 21.08 4.51
CA GLU A 359 12.56 22.06 3.95
C GLU A 359 11.61 22.60 5.01
N GLN A 360 11.27 21.82 6.03
CA GLN A 360 10.46 22.24 7.17
C GLN A 360 11.27 23.00 8.23
N GLY A 361 12.59 23.14 8.05
CA GLY A 361 13.45 23.97 8.90
C GLY A 361 13.97 23.29 10.16
N TYR A 362 13.90 21.95 10.26
CA TYR A 362 14.52 21.20 11.36
C TYR A 362 16.05 21.30 11.31
N ASP A 363 16.72 21.30 12.47
CA ASP A 363 18.19 21.05 12.55
C ASP A 363 18.42 19.53 12.46
N VAL A 364 18.54 19.07 11.22
CA VAL A 364 18.51 17.65 10.89
C VAL A 364 19.83 16.96 11.27
N VAL A 365 19.71 15.77 11.88
CA VAL A 365 20.77 14.77 12.01
C VAL A 365 20.35 13.50 11.26
N VAL A 366 21.34 12.84 10.65
CA VAL A 366 21.10 11.62 9.87
C VAL A 366 22.05 10.51 10.32
N GLY A 367 21.48 9.37 10.68
CA GLY A 367 22.22 8.13 10.90
C GLY A 367 21.97 7.15 9.76
N LYS A 368 23.03 6.54 9.23
CA LYS A 368 22.95 5.56 8.14
C LYS A 368 23.80 4.35 8.46
N LEU A 369 23.28 3.16 8.16
CA LEU A 369 24.06 1.93 8.23
C LEU A 369 23.65 0.95 7.12
N GLN A 370 24.63 0.37 6.47
CA GLN A 370 24.39 -0.75 5.55
C GLN A 370 24.26 -2.08 6.32
N TYR A 371 23.40 -2.98 5.85
CA TYR A 371 23.23 -4.31 6.45
C TYR A 371 24.54 -5.10 6.54
N GLY A 372 25.47 -4.88 5.60
CA GLY A 372 26.77 -5.54 5.62
C GLY A 372 27.66 -5.23 6.84
N ALA A 373 27.33 -4.20 7.62
CA ALA A 373 28.04 -3.85 8.85
C ALA A 373 27.60 -4.71 10.06
N VAL A 374 26.45 -5.39 10.00
CA VAL A 374 26.01 -6.31 11.06
C VAL A 374 26.10 -7.77 10.62
N GLY A 375 26.32 -8.68 11.58
CA GLY A 375 26.50 -10.11 11.29
C GLY A 375 25.35 -10.73 10.51
N ALA A 376 24.11 -10.39 10.85
CA ALA A 376 22.91 -10.88 10.19
C ALA A 376 22.85 -10.52 8.70
N GLY A 377 23.27 -9.32 8.29
CA GLY A 377 23.32 -8.93 6.88
C GLY A 377 24.20 -9.86 6.04
N THR A 378 25.34 -10.29 6.59
CA THR A 378 26.21 -11.28 5.95
C THR A 378 25.59 -12.69 5.96
N VAL A 379 24.96 -13.11 7.06
CA VAL A 379 24.30 -14.42 7.17
C VAL A 379 23.12 -14.56 6.19
N TYR A 380 22.35 -13.50 6.01
CA TYR A 380 21.25 -13.47 5.03
C TYR A 380 21.70 -13.27 3.57
N GLY A 381 22.99 -12.98 3.32
CA GLY A 381 23.46 -12.64 1.98
C GLY A 381 23.09 -11.24 1.48
N ASP A 382 22.37 -10.44 2.30
CA ASP A 382 21.99 -9.07 1.97
C ASP A 382 22.90 -8.07 2.66
N ARG A 383 23.97 -7.68 1.96
CA ARG A 383 24.94 -6.69 2.46
C ARG A 383 24.65 -5.27 1.97
N THR A 384 23.73 -5.12 1.02
CA THR A 384 23.43 -3.85 0.34
C THR A 384 22.21 -3.13 0.91
N GLY A 385 21.45 -3.79 1.78
CA GLY A 385 20.37 -3.17 2.53
C GLY A 385 20.89 -1.98 3.33
N LEU A 386 20.00 -0.99 3.55
CA LEU A 386 20.31 0.27 4.22
C LEU A 386 19.25 0.61 5.24
N VAL A 387 19.67 1.02 6.43
CA VAL A 387 18.84 1.74 7.40
C VAL A 387 19.26 3.21 7.39
N LYS A 388 18.29 4.11 7.31
CA LYS A 388 18.48 5.55 7.46
C LYS A 388 17.49 6.09 8.49
N ILE A 389 18.01 6.80 9.48
CA ILE A 389 17.24 7.52 10.50
C ILE A 389 17.41 9.00 10.25
N VAL A 390 16.31 9.74 10.28
CA VAL A 390 16.26 11.20 10.22
C VAL A 390 15.78 11.71 11.58
N GLY A 391 16.57 12.51 12.25
CA GLY A 391 16.29 13.05 13.56
C GLY A 391 16.47 14.57 13.63
N GLU A 392 16.01 15.16 14.72
CA GLU A 392 16.19 16.56 15.09
C GLU A 392 17.21 16.64 16.24
N LYS A 393 18.19 17.56 16.15
CA LYS A 393 19.33 17.58 17.08
C LYS A 393 19.03 18.12 18.47
N GLN A 394 18.11 19.09 18.58
CA GLN A 394 17.94 19.81 19.84
C GLN A 394 17.28 18.94 20.92
N TYR A 395 16.26 18.16 20.52
CA TYR A 395 15.47 17.32 21.43
C TYR A 395 15.69 15.82 21.22
N GLY A 396 16.44 15.43 20.20
CA GLY A 396 16.67 14.03 19.85
C GLY A 396 15.48 13.37 19.19
N GLU A 397 14.55 14.15 18.63
CA GLU A 397 13.30 13.65 18.08
C GLU A 397 13.56 12.77 16.84
N LEU A 398 12.82 11.66 16.73
CA LEU A 398 12.82 10.79 15.57
C LEU A 398 11.82 11.32 14.54
N LEU A 399 12.30 12.01 13.50
CA LEU A 399 11.47 12.62 12.46
C LEU A 399 11.08 11.63 11.36
N GLY A 400 11.90 10.62 11.10
CA GLY A 400 11.62 9.62 10.09
C GLY A 400 12.59 8.44 10.10
N GLY A 401 12.12 7.34 9.54
CA GLY A 401 12.89 6.11 9.38
C GLY A 401 12.68 5.51 8.00
N HIS A 402 13.75 5.05 7.37
CA HIS A 402 13.74 4.54 6.01
C HIS A 402 14.65 3.33 5.92
N ILE A 403 14.09 2.19 5.57
CA ILE A 403 14.80 0.91 5.51
C ILE A 403 14.60 0.29 4.12
N VAL A 404 15.65 -0.20 3.52
CA VAL A 404 15.59 -0.98 2.28
C VAL A 404 16.44 -2.22 2.40
N GLY A 405 15.91 -3.38 2.03
CA GLY A 405 16.58 -4.67 2.11
C GLY A 405 15.67 -5.76 2.66
N THR A 406 16.28 -6.90 2.99
CA THR A 406 15.59 -8.06 3.57
C THR A 406 14.83 -7.67 4.83
N LYS A 407 13.54 -8.01 4.90
CA LYS A 407 12.64 -7.73 6.04
C LYS A 407 12.45 -6.23 6.37
N ALA A 408 12.77 -5.32 5.48
CA ALA A 408 12.59 -3.88 5.72
C ALA A 408 11.16 -3.53 6.14
N THR A 409 10.15 -4.19 5.54
CA THR A 409 8.72 -4.00 5.84
C THR A 409 8.30 -4.43 7.25
N GLU A 410 9.06 -5.32 7.88
CA GLU A 410 8.85 -5.74 9.27
C GLU A 410 9.67 -4.87 10.24
N LEU A 411 10.95 -4.60 9.89
CA LEU A 411 11.87 -3.84 10.74
C LEU A 411 11.43 -2.40 10.97
N ILE A 412 10.75 -1.78 10.01
CA ILE A 412 10.31 -0.39 10.13
C ILE A 412 9.36 -0.18 11.33
N GLN A 413 8.62 -1.22 11.73
CA GLN A 413 7.67 -1.13 12.84
C GLN A 413 8.36 -0.84 14.17
N GLU A 414 9.62 -1.21 14.34
CA GLU A 414 10.42 -0.85 15.52
C GLU A 414 10.51 0.67 15.68
N LEU A 415 10.88 1.37 14.61
CA LEU A 415 11.01 2.83 14.61
C LEU A 415 9.65 3.53 14.76
N VAL A 416 8.60 2.99 14.12
CA VAL A 416 7.22 3.49 14.31
C VAL A 416 6.79 3.38 15.76
N ASN A 417 7.09 2.26 16.44
CA ASN A 417 6.76 2.08 17.85
C ASN A 417 7.53 3.05 18.74
N VAL A 418 8.81 3.29 18.47
CA VAL A 418 9.61 4.28 19.21
C VAL A 418 8.99 5.67 19.07
N ARG A 419 8.64 6.08 17.84
CA ARG A 419 7.98 7.36 17.56
C ARG A 419 6.63 7.49 18.29
N ALA A 420 5.78 6.45 18.20
CA ALA A 420 4.46 6.45 18.86
C ALA A 420 4.53 6.51 20.39
N LEU A 421 5.64 6.06 20.98
CA LEU A 421 5.91 6.12 22.42
C LEU A 421 6.70 7.37 22.83
N GLU A 422 6.78 8.38 21.96
CA GLU A 422 7.50 9.64 22.18
C GLU A 422 9.02 9.44 22.46
N GLY A 423 9.58 8.30 21.99
CA GLY A 423 11.03 8.05 21.98
C GLY A 423 11.71 8.70 20.77
N GLY A 424 13.00 8.99 20.91
CA GLY A 424 13.83 9.56 19.89
C GLY A 424 14.89 8.60 19.33
N TYR A 425 15.75 9.10 18.44
CA TYR A 425 16.87 8.30 17.93
C TYR A 425 17.93 7.97 19.03
N PRO A 426 18.12 8.76 20.13
CA PRO A 426 18.97 8.37 21.24
C PRO A 426 18.48 7.12 21.98
N GLU A 427 17.15 6.92 22.08
CA GLU A 427 16.57 5.71 22.66
C GLU A 427 16.83 4.50 21.75
N VAL A 428 16.62 4.64 20.43
CA VAL A 428 16.97 3.59 19.45
C VAL A 428 18.43 3.17 19.61
N ALA A 429 19.35 4.13 19.77
CA ALA A 429 20.77 3.90 19.93
C ALA A 429 21.15 3.08 21.19
N ARG A 430 20.31 3.15 22.25
CA ARG A 430 20.63 2.58 23.57
C ARG A 430 19.80 1.35 23.95
N ILE A 431 18.68 1.10 23.26
CA ILE A 431 17.89 -0.12 23.46
C ILE A 431 18.72 -1.34 23.06
N ILE A 432 18.74 -2.38 23.90
CA ILE A 432 19.49 -3.61 23.63
C ILE A 432 18.77 -4.41 22.54
N HIS A 433 19.46 -4.69 21.46
CA HIS A 433 18.97 -5.53 20.36
C HIS A 433 19.52 -6.95 20.47
N GLY A 434 18.73 -7.93 20.02
CA GLY A 434 19.15 -9.32 20.00
C GLY A 434 20.25 -9.58 18.97
N HIS A 435 21.22 -10.42 19.29
CA HIS A 435 22.33 -10.80 18.40
C HIS A 435 22.24 -12.28 18.00
N PRO A 436 22.46 -12.64 16.71
CA PRO A 436 22.63 -11.78 15.54
C PRO A 436 21.25 -11.50 14.86
N THR A 437 20.94 -10.24 14.62
CA THR A 437 19.67 -9.84 13.96
C THR A 437 19.90 -8.67 12.99
N LEU A 438 18.97 -8.48 12.05
CA LEU A 438 18.96 -7.29 11.19
C LEU A 438 18.55 -6.02 11.95
N SER A 439 17.82 -6.15 13.08
CA SER A 439 17.47 -5.00 13.91
C SER A 439 18.67 -4.34 14.59
N GLU A 440 19.83 -5.04 14.69
CA GLU A 440 21.07 -4.39 15.09
C GLU A 440 21.50 -3.27 14.13
N ALA A 441 21.10 -3.35 12.84
CA ALA A 441 21.35 -2.27 11.89
C ALA A 441 20.50 -1.03 12.20
N VAL A 442 19.30 -1.20 12.78
CA VAL A 442 18.47 -0.09 13.25
C VAL A 442 19.13 0.60 14.45
N MET A 443 19.60 -0.18 15.43
CA MET A 443 20.35 0.34 16.58
C MET A 443 21.61 1.11 16.14
N GLU A 444 22.41 0.53 15.27
CA GLU A 444 23.63 1.17 14.80
C GLU A 444 23.37 2.43 13.97
N ALA A 445 22.27 2.48 13.19
CA ALA A 445 21.86 3.72 12.53
C ALA A 445 21.44 4.78 13.55
N GLY A 446 20.78 4.39 14.66
CA GLY A 446 20.53 5.27 15.80
C GLY A 446 21.82 5.80 16.43
N ARG A 447 22.80 4.94 16.67
CA ARG A 447 24.15 5.32 17.16
C ARG A 447 24.86 6.25 16.20
N ALA A 448 24.74 6.03 14.88
CA ALA A 448 25.28 6.94 13.88
C ALA A 448 24.68 8.34 13.98
N ALA A 449 23.36 8.44 14.17
CA ALA A 449 22.67 9.70 14.40
C ALA A 449 23.09 10.36 15.72
N ASP A 450 23.29 9.58 16.79
CA ASP A 450 23.73 10.04 18.12
C ASP A 450 25.25 10.27 18.23
N GLY A 451 26.00 10.08 17.12
CA GLY A 451 27.42 10.45 17.01
C GLY A 451 28.43 9.43 17.55
N TRP A 452 28.04 8.18 17.82
CA TRP A 452 28.91 7.14 18.39
C TRP A 452 28.74 5.76 17.75
N LEU A 453 28.66 5.72 16.41
CA LEU A 453 28.63 4.49 15.63
C LEU A 453 29.78 3.53 16.01
N ILE A 454 29.45 2.23 16.19
CA ILE A 454 30.46 1.21 16.54
C ILE A 454 30.82 0.37 15.31
N HIS A 455 29.85 -0.11 14.55
CA HIS A 455 30.05 -1.01 13.43
C HIS A 455 29.76 -0.28 12.11
N GLY A 456 30.72 0.50 11.59
CA GLY A 456 30.51 1.25 10.35
C GLY A 456 31.78 1.79 9.72
#